data_6dd7392d970c30f9a0903ac912a85cb5
#
_entry.id   6dd7392d970c30f9a0903ac912a85cb5
#
_cell.length_a   1.000
_cell.length_b   1.000
_cell.length_c   1.000
_cell.angle_alpha   90.00
_cell.angle_beta   90.00
_cell.angle_gamma   90.00
#
_symmetry.space_group_name_H-M   'P 1'
#
loop_
_entity.id
_entity.type
_entity.pdbx_description
1 polymer ?
#
loop_
_entity_poly.entity_id
_entity_poly.type
_entity_poly.pdbx_seq_one_letter_code
_entity_poly.pdbx_strand_id
1 'polypeptide(L)'
;MFPKSNLGAQLRMIARMIAAAPTLGLKRQIFFARIGGWDLHDGEITAHAKLLADVSQSVAAFYQTTGELGLADQVTTFTASDFGRTYTGNGNGSDHGWGSHHLIIGGAVKGGELYGRMPELTVNGPDDTGRGRWIPTTSVDEYSATLATWFGVSATDLPTVLPNLGRFAKPDLGFMG
;
A
#
# COMPACT_ATOMS: atom_id res chain seq x y z
N MET A 1 10.98 6.33 17.84
CA MET A 1 9.76 6.55 18.71
C MET A 1 8.56 6.76 17.80
N PHE A 2 7.40 6.13 18.07
CA PHE A 2 6.18 6.31 17.28
C PHE A 2 5.54 7.68 17.49
N PRO A 3 4.96 8.30 16.45
CA PRO A 3 4.19 9.53 16.56
C PRO A 3 3.01 9.39 17.54
N LYS A 4 2.60 10.51 18.14
CA LYS A 4 1.39 10.58 18.97
C LYS A 4 0.15 10.75 18.09
N SER A 5 -0.06 9.82 17.17
CA SER A 5 -1.22 9.77 16.27
C SER A 5 -1.96 8.44 16.43
N ASN A 6 -3.16 8.35 15.85
CA ASN A 6 -3.92 7.10 15.86
C ASN A 6 -3.18 6.01 15.08
N LEU A 7 -2.62 6.33 13.89
CA LEU A 7 -1.85 5.38 13.09
C LEU A 7 -0.59 4.94 13.83
N GLY A 8 0.16 5.89 14.45
CA GLY A 8 1.34 5.56 15.25
C GLY A 8 1.02 4.63 16.42
N ALA A 9 -0.13 4.81 17.07
CA ALA A 9 -0.58 3.92 18.15
C ALA A 9 -0.91 2.51 17.65
N GLN A 10 -1.61 2.39 16.50
CA GLN A 10 -1.93 1.11 15.86
C GLN A 10 -0.65 0.36 15.48
N LEU A 11 0.28 1.01 14.77
CA LEU A 11 1.53 0.40 14.33
C LEU A 11 2.42 -0.01 15.53
N ARG A 12 2.45 0.80 16.59
CA ARG A 12 3.12 0.41 17.83
C ARG A 12 2.52 -0.85 18.46
N MET A 13 1.18 -1.01 18.43
CA MET A 13 0.54 -2.21 18.94
C MET A 13 0.87 -3.42 18.06
N ILE A 14 0.85 -3.27 16.74
CA ILE A 14 1.23 -4.31 15.79
C ILE A 14 2.68 -4.75 16.04
N ALA A 15 3.61 -3.83 16.21
CA ALA A 15 5.00 -4.16 16.53
C ALA A 15 5.14 -4.99 17.82
N ARG A 16 4.34 -4.68 18.85
CA ARG A 16 4.31 -5.48 20.09
C ARG A 16 3.75 -6.89 19.86
N MET A 17 2.71 -7.02 19.04
CA MET A 17 2.15 -8.34 18.70
C MET A 17 3.15 -9.17 17.90
N ILE A 18 3.87 -8.57 16.95
CA ILE A 18 4.94 -9.23 16.19
C ILE A 18 6.05 -9.69 17.14
N ALA A 19 6.50 -8.84 18.05
CA ALA A 19 7.52 -9.20 19.02
C ALA A 19 7.10 -10.37 19.95
N ALA A 20 5.80 -10.50 20.25
CA ALA A 20 5.25 -11.58 21.07
C ALA A 20 4.96 -12.87 20.26
N ALA A 21 5.01 -12.84 18.94
CA ALA A 21 4.63 -13.96 18.08
C ALA A 21 5.36 -15.28 18.41
N PRO A 22 6.67 -15.31 18.68
CA PRO A 22 7.38 -16.55 19.05
C PRO A 22 6.82 -17.18 20.33
N THR A 23 6.55 -16.37 21.35
CA THR A 23 5.97 -16.84 22.62
C THR A 23 4.54 -17.37 22.45
N LEU A 24 3.80 -16.82 21.49
CA LEU A 24 2.43 -17.23 21.17
C LEU A 24 2.36 -18.39 20.16
N GLY A 25 3.50 -18.87 19.64
CA GLY A 25 3.55 -19.92 18.62
C GLY A 25 3.00 -19.50 17.27
N LEU A 26 2.92 -18.20 16.97
CA LEU A 26 2.39 -17.65 15.73
C LEU A 26 3.49 -17.59 14.67
N LYS A 27 3.19 -18.09 13.45
CA LYS A 27 4.18 -18.13 12.35
C LYS A 27 3.91 -17.09 11.28
N ARG A 28 2.65 -16.92 10.87
CA ARG A 28 2.23 -15.96 9.86
C ARG A 28 1.08 -15.13 10.40
N GLN A 29 1.15 -13.83 10.20
CA GLN A 29 0.15 -12.90 10.70
C GLN A 29 -0.11 -11.82 9.65
N ILE A 30 -1.36 -11.42 9.52
CA ILE A 30 -1.77 -10.26 8.73
C ILE A 30 -2.41 -9.27 9.70
N PHE A 31 -1.96 -8.02 9.64
CA PHE A 31 -2.47 -6.94 10.45
C PHE A 31 -3.10 -5.88 9.55
N PHE A 32 -4.12 -5.24 10.04
CA PHE A 32 -4.75 -4.11 9.38
C PHE A 32 -4.65 -2.86 10.26
N ALA A 33 -4.10 -1.80 9.70
CA ALA A 33 -4.09 -0.47 10.31
C ALA A 33 -4.81 0.52 9.39
N ARG A 34 -5.56 1.45 9.97
CA ARG A 34 -6.40 2.38 9.21
C ARG A 34 -6.06 3.83 9.55
N ILE A 35 -5.97 4.63 8.51
CA ILE A 35 -5.96 6.09 8.60
C ILE A 35 -7.04 6.64 7.67
N GLY A 36 -8.00 7.40 8.22
CA GLY A 36 -9.07 8.05 7.46
C GLY A 36 -8.75 9.50 7.14
N GLY A 37 -9.72 10.19 6.51
CA GLY A 37 -9.61 11.61 6.21
C GLY A 37 -9.05 11.92 4.82
N TRP A 38 -8.97 10.94 3.92
CA TRP A 38 -8.45 11.09 2.56
C TRP A 38 -9.49 11.57 1.54
N ASP A 39 -10.75 11.58 1.92
CA ASP A 39 -11.85 12.07 1.08
C ASP A 39 -11.93 13.60 1.13
N LEU A 40 -11.00 14.23 0.44
CA LEU A 40 -10.72 15.66 0.51
C LEU A 40 -11.25 16.39 -0.73
N HIS A 41 -12.54 16.71 -0.70
CA HIS A 41 -13.18 17.52 -1.75
C HIS A 41 -12.98 19.02 -1.52
N ASP A 42 -12.44 19.41 -0.36
CA ASP A 42 -12.15 20.78 0.03
C ASP A 42 -10.92 20.84 0.93
N GLY A 43 -10.13 21.91 0.86
CA GLY A 43 -8.93 22.10 1.68
C GLY A 43 -7.86 21.02 1.51
N GLU A 44 -7.81 20.35 0.37
CA GLU A 44 -7.03 19.14 0.12
C GLU A 44 -5.53 19.33 0.39
N ILE A 45 -4.93 20.40 -0.13
CA ILE A 45 -3.46 20.59 -0.08
C ILE A 45 -2.95 20.54 1.37
N THR A 46 -3.60 21.27 2.26
CA THR A 46 -3.18 21.36 3.66
C THR A 46 -3.48 20.08 4.45
N ALA A 47 -4.65 19.51 4.22
CA ALA A 47 -5.08 18.29 4.93
C ALA A 47 -4.27 17.07 4.45
N HIS A 48 -4.07 16.91 3.14
CA HIS A 48 -3.31 15.84 2.54
C HIS A 48 -1.85 15.82 3.01
N ALA A 49 -1.21 17.00 3.08
CA ALA A 49 0.15 17.11 3.59
C ALA A 49 0.28 16.59 5.04
N LYS A 50 -0.69 16.86 5.91
CA LYS A 50 -0.71 16.35 7.30
C LYS A 50 -0.89 14.84 7.36
N LEU A 51 -1.79 14.29 6.54
CA LEU A 51 -2.04 12.85 6.46
C LEU A 51 -0.79 12.10 5.95
N LEU A 52 -0.16 12.61 4.89
CA LEU A 52 1.08 12.03 4.36
C LEU A 52 2.23 12.10 5.38
N ALA A 53 2.34 13.19 6.13
CA ALA A 53 3.34 13.30 7.17
C ALA A 53 3.12 12.27 8.29
N ASP A 54 1.87 12.03 8.72
CA ASP A 54 1.56 10.99 9.71
C ASP A 54 1.89 9.59 9.18
N VAL A 55 1.48 9.27 7.93
CA VAL A 55 1.83 7.98 7.30
C VAL A 55 3.34 7.81 7.24
N SER A 56 4.07 8.80 6.72
CA SER A 56 5.53 8.74 6.58
C SER A 56 6.22 8.49 7.92
N GLN A 57 5.90 9.30 8.94
CA GLN A 57 6.53 9.19 10.26
C GLN A 57 6.16 7.89 10.98
N SER A 58 4.90 7.48 10.89
CA SER A 58 4.41 6.27 11.56
C SER A 58 4.99 5.00 10.93
N VAL A 59 5.04 4.92 9.60
CA VAL A 59 5.62 3.78 8.88
C VAL A 59 7.13 3.73 9.03
N ALA A 60 7.83 4.87 9.01
CA ALA A 60 9.27 4.92 9.26
C ALA A 60 9.61 4.41 10.66
N ALA A 61 8.86 4.85 11.70
CA ALA A 61 9.05 4.37 13.06
C ALA A 61 8.76 2.85 13.18
N PHE A 62 7.76 2.36 12.45
CA PHE A 62 7.43 0.93 12.43
C PHE A 62 8.55 0.12 11.76
N TYR A 63 9.02 0.54 10.59
CA TYR A 63 10.12 -0.13 9.88
C TYR A 63 11.41 -0.15 10.72
N GLN A 64 11.76 0.98 11.35
CA GLN A 64 12.90 1.02 12.28
C GLN A 64 12.72 0.00 13.40
N THR A 65 11.52 -0.10 14.00
CA THR A 65 11.24 -1.04 15.08
C THR A 65 11.36 -2.50 14.62
N THR A 66 10.93 -2.84 13.39
CA THR A 66 11.14 -4.19 12.85
C THR A 66 12.61 -4.51 12.66
N GLY A 67 13.43 -3.53 12.29
CA GLY A 67 14.89 -3.66 12.23
C GLY A 67 15.52 -3.89 13.61
N GLU A 68 15.12 -3.13 14.63
CA GLU A 68 15.57 -3.29 16.01
C GLU A 68 15.20 -4.68 16.59
N LEU A 69 14.08 -5.25 16.13
CA LEU A 69 13.66 -6.62 16.48
C LEU A 69 14.39 -7.72 15.67
N GLY A 70 15.19 -7.37 14.67
CA GLY A 70 15.84 -8.33 13.75
C GLY A 70 14.86 -9.01 12.80
N LEU A 71 13.72 -8.38 12.51
CA LEU A 71 12.61 -8.94 11.72
C LEU A 71 12.32 -8.15 10.44
N ALA A 72 13.20 -7.24 10.01
CA ALA A 72 12.96 -6.36 8.86
C ALA A 72 12.60 -7.15 7.59
N ASP A 73 13.29 -8.27 7.32
CA ASP A 73 13.05 -9.10 6.13
C ASP A 73 11.79 -10.00 6.24
N GLN A 74 11.22 -10.09 7.44
CA GLN A 74 10.03 -10.90 7.71
C GLN A 74 8.75 -10.07 7.82
N VAL A 75 8.85 -8.75 7.75
CA VAL A 75 7.72 -7.83 7.88
C VAL A 75 7.65 -6.93 6.68
N THR A 76 6.54 -7.01 5.95
CA THR A 76 6.24 -6.13 4.82
C THR A 76 5.01 -5.30 5.14
N THR A 77 5.16 -3.98 5.04
CA THR A 77 4.07 -3.01 5.13
C THR A 77 3.70 -2.56 3.74
N PHE A 78 2.42 -2.58 3.43
CA PHE A 78 1.92 -2.11 2.14
C PHE A 78 0.65 -1.28 2.33
N THR A 79 0.41 -0.35 1.42
CA THR A 79 -0.79 0.49 1.44
C THR A 79 -1.86 -0.07 0.52
N ALA A 80 -3.11 0.18 0.86
CA ALA A 80 -4.28 -0.04 0.02
C ALA A 80 -5.26 1.13 0.21
N SER A 81 -6.06 1.43 -0.80
CA SER A 81 -7.03 2.52 -0.77
C SER A 81 -8.28 2.14 -1.56
N ASP A 82 -9.43 2.71 -1.17
CA ASP A 82 -10.70 2.49 -1.84
C ASP A 82 -10.82 3.26 -3.17
N PHE A 83 -10.12 4.40 -3.29
CA PHE A 83 -10.15 5.27 -4.47
C PHE A 83 -8.85 6.04 -4.65
N GLY A 84 -8.57 6.43 -5.89
CA GLY A 84 -7.60 7.48 -6.21
C GLY A 84 -8.26 8.85 -6.28
N ARG A 85 -7.51 9.87 -6.72
CA ARG A 85 -8.01 11.24 -6.91
C ARG A 85 -7.97 11.62 -8.39
N THR A 86 -8.87 12.51 -8.81
CA THR A 86 -8.78 13.11 -10.14
C THR A 86 -7.56 14.02 -10.24
N TYR A 87 -6.89 14.02 -11.39
CA TYR A 87 -5.77 14.93 -11.63
C TYR A 87 -6.25 16.39 -11.77
N THR A 88 -7.45 16.60 -12.32
CA THR A 88 -8.07 17.91 -12.40
C THR A 88 -8.80 18.22 -11.09
N GLY A 89 -8.37 19.29 -10.43
CA GLY A 89 -9.03 19.76 -9.21
C GLY A 89 -10.46 20.26 -9.46
N ASN A 90 -11.24 20.35 -8.39
CA ASN A 90 -12.62 20.86 -8.39
C ASN A 90 -12.71 22.31 -7.88
N GLY A 91 -11.55 22.98 -7.69
CA GLY A 91 -11.42 24.37 -7.20
C GLY A 91 -10.67 24.44 -5.86
N ASN A 92 -10.97 23.60 -4.88
CA ASN A 92 -10.31 23.61 -3.56
C ASN A 92 -9.89 22.19 -3.09
N GLY A 93 -10.20 21.19 -3.88
CA GLY A 93 -9.82 19.79 -3.68
C GLY A 93 -9.86 19.03 -4.99
N SER A 94 -10.09 17.72 -4.92
CA SER A 94 -10.26 16.85 -6.08
C SER A 94 -11.39 15.86 -5.87
N ASP A 95 -11.83 15.19 -6.94
CA ASP A 95 -12.86 14.18 -6.87
C ASP A 95 -12.23 12.77 -6.90
N HIS A 96 -13.05 11.72 -6.76
CA HIS A 96 -12.57 10.36 -6.79
C HIS A 96 -12.09 9.95 -8.19
N GLY A 97 -10.98 9.23 -8.24
CA GLY A 97 -10.42 8.57 -9.41
C GLY A 97 -10.39 7.06 -9.23
N TRP A 98 -9.88 6.33 -10.24
CA TRP A 98 -9.83 4.87 -10.23
C TRP A 98 -8.74 4.31 -9.34
N GLY A 99 -7.53 4.68 -9.58
CA GLY A 99 -6.35 4.13 -8.92
C GLY A 99 -5.31 5.19 -8.61
N SER A 100 -4.26 4.77 -7.93
CA SER A 100 -3.16 5.64 -7.57
C SER A 100 -1.91 4.80 -7.31
N HIS A 101 -0.91 5.41 -6.69
CA HIS A 101 0.31 4.76 -6.27
C HIS A 101 0.12 4.12 -4.90
N HIS A 102 0.73 2.96 -4.71
CA HIS A 102 0.84 2.30 -3.44
C HIS A 102 2.29 2.19 -2.99
N LEU A 103 2.51 2.18 -1.69
CA LEU A 103 3.83 2.06 -1.09
C LEU A 103 4.00 0.65 -0.53
N ILE A 104 5.20 0.09 -0.71
CA ILE A 104 5.59 -1.19 -0.16
C ILE A 104 6.90 -0.98 0.59
N ILE A 105 6.95 -1.35 1.86
CA ILE A 105 8.08 -1.10 2.74
C ILE A 105 8.41 -2.38 3.52
N GLY A 106 9.64 -2.83 3.49
CA GLY A 106 10.12 -4.01 4.21
C GLY A 106 11.56 -4.31 3.86
N GLY A 107 12.25 -5.10 4.66
CA GLY A 107 13.63 -5.49 4.38
C GLY A 107 13.76 -6.40 3.15
N ALA A 108 12.75 -7.26 2.91
CA ALA A 108 12.69 -8.12 1.73
C ALA A 108 12.15 -7.40 0.48
N VAL A 109 11.87 -6.10 0.55
CA VAL A 109 11.40 -5.33 -0.61
C VAL A 109 12.61 -4.82 -1.41
N LYS A 110 12.61 -5.03 -2.70
CA LYS A 110 13.56 -4.41 -3.64
C LYS A 110 13.17 -2.95 -3.81
N GLY A 111 13.57 -2.11 -2.86
CA GLY A 111 13.17 -0.71 -2.77
C GLY A 111 13.91 0.22 -3.74
N GLY A 112 13.45 1.47 -3.78
CA GLY A 112 14.03 2.51 -4.64
C GLY A 112 13.57 2.46 -6.10
N GLU A 113 12.59 1.62 -6.43
CA GLU A 113 12.09 1.38 -7.77
C GLU A 113 10.57 1.63 -7.88
N LEU A 114 10.11 1.86 -9.09
CA LEU A 114 8.70 1.90 -9.46
C LEU A 114 8.33 0.60 -10.18
N TYR A 115 7.33 -0.08 -9.66
CA TYR A 115 6.82 -1.34 -10.22
C TYR A 115 5.50 -1.10 -10.93
N GLY A 116 5.29 -1.80 -12.04
CA GLY A 116 4.16 -1.57 -12.94
C GLY A 116 4.51 -0.61 -14.08
N ARG A 117 3.50 -0.13 -14.75
CA ARG A 117 3.62 0.83 -15.86
C ARG A 117 2.80 2.07 -15.54
N MET A 118 3.38 3.24 -15.74
CA MET A 118 2.65 4.50 -15.61
C MET A 118 1.63 4.62 -16.75
N PRO A 119 0.37 4.99 -16.49
CA PRO A 119 -0.57 5.34 -17.56
C PRO A 119 -0.10 6.62 -18.28
N GLU A 120 -0.66 6.88 -19.46
CA GLU A 120 -0.42 8.14 -20.15
C GLU A 120 -1.15 9.29 -19.43
N LEU A 121 -0.39 10.17 -18.77
CA LEU A 121 -0.93 11.25 -17.94
C LEU A 121 -1.35 12.48 -18.78
N THR A 122 -2.03 12.25 -19.89
CA THR A 122 -2.60 13.31 -20.74
C THR A 122 -4.10 13.44 -20.46
N VAL A 123 -4.53 14.59 -19.95
CA VAL A 123 -5.97 14.85 -19.72
C VAL A 123 -6.73 14.76 -21.05
N ASN A 124 -7.81 13.98 -21.05
CA ASN A 124 -8.55 13.55 -22.23
C ASN A 124 -7.74 12.66 -23.20
N GLY A 125 -6.62 12.10 -22.74
CA GLY A 125 -5.83 11.10 -23.47
C GLY A 125 -6.42 9.69 -23.39
N PRO A 126 -5.73 8.68 -23.96
CA PRO A 126 -6.28 7.33 -24.11
C PRO A 126 -6.52 6.61 -22.77
N ASP A 127 -5.76 6.94 -21.73
CA ASP A 127 -5.89 6.32 -20.40
C ASP A 127 -6.78 7.14 -19.45
N ASP A 128 -7.34 8.30 -19.90
CA ASP A 128 -8.20 9.17 -19.08
C ASP A 128 -9.69 8.89 -19.34
N THR A 129 -10.42 8.51 -18.32
CA THR A 129 -11.89 8.38 -18.39
C THR A 129 -12.61 9.69 -18.11
N GLY A 130 -11.90 10.79 -18.14
CA GLY A 130 -12.36 12.16 -17.94
C GLY A 130 -11.85 12.78 -16.64
N ARG A 131 -11.39 14.02 -16.75
CA ARG A 131 -10.85 14.83 -15.64
C ARG A 131 -9.58 14.26 -15.00
N GLY A 132 -8.80 13.44 -15.72
CA GLY A 132 -7.61 12.78 -15.18
C GLY A 132 -7.96 11.67 -14.19
N ARG A 133 -8.98 10.88 -14.50
CA ARG A 133 -9.24 9.58 -13.86
C ARG A 133 -8.54 8.52 -14.68
N TRP A 134 -7.29 8.29 -14.36
CA TRP A 134 -6.44 7.37 -15.11
C TRP A 134 -6.88 5.92 -14.91
N ILE A 135 -6.97 5.17 -16.00
CA ILE A 135 -7.20 3.72 -15.96
C ILE A 135 -5.95 3.07 -15.37
N PRO A 136 -6.06 2.31 -14.27
CA PRO A 136 -4.92 1.60 -13.70
C PRO A 136 -4.30 0.62 -14.70
N THR A 137 -3.00 0.62 -14.79
CA THR A 137 -2.21 -0.25 -15.68
C THR A 137 -1.66 -1.49 -14.97
N THR A 138 -1.84 -1.55 -13.66
CA THR A 138 -1.50 -2.68 -12.79
C THR A 138 -2.71 -2.97 -11.91
N SER A 139 -3.12 -4.22 -11.86
CA SER A 139 -4.28 -4.63 -11.08
C SER A 139 -3.94 -4.84 -9.61
N VAL A 140 -4.95 -4.73 -8.75
CA VAL A 140 -4.84 -5.14 -7.35
C VAL A 140 -4.55 -6.63 -7.20
N ASP A 141 -4.98 -7.45 -8.16
CA ASP A 141 -4.70 -8.89 -8.17
C ASP A 141 -3.21 -9.18 -8.40
N GLU A 142 -2.54 -8.50 -9.36
CA GLU A 142 -1.09 -8.63 -9.58
C GLU A 142 -0.29 -8.15 -8.37
N TYR A 143 -0.70 -7.01 -7.79
CA TYR A 143 -0.11 -6.48 -6.56
C TYR A 143 -0.24 -7.46 -5.40
N SER A 144 -1.45 -7.98 -5.18
CA SER A 144 -1.75 -8.93 -4.11
C SER A 144 -1.09 -10.29 -4.33
N ALA A 145 -0.96 -10.75 -5.58
CA ALA A 145 -0.33 -12.03 -5.90
C ALA A 145 1.16 -12.04 -5.52
N THR A 146 1.87 -10.94 -5.79
CA THR A 146 3.26 -10.79 -5.38
C THR A 146 3.41 -10.89 -3.85
N LEU A 147 2.56 -10.18 -3.10
CA LEU A 147 2.53 -10.24 -1.64
C LEU A 147 2.12 -11.62 -1.11
N ALA A 148 1.10 -12.24 -1.72
CA ALA A 148 0.62 -13.57 -1.33
C ALA A 148 1.69 -14.65 -1.54
N THR A 149 2.42 -14.58 -2.66
CA THR A 149 3.54 -15.49 -2.95
C THR A 149 4.64 -15.35 -1.90
N TRP A 150 5.05 -14.12 -1.58
CA TRP A 150 6.02 -13.87 -0.51
C TRP A 150 5.51 -14.37 0.85
N PHE A 151 4.22 -14.19 1.14
CA PHE A 151 3.61 -14.68 2.38
C PHE A 151 3.54 -16.21 2.45
N GLY A 152 3.75 -16.93 1.35
CA GLY A 152 3.84 -18.38 1.25
C GLY A 152 2.61 -19.07 0.66
N VAL A 153 1.77 -18.34 -0.07
CA VAL A 153 0.71 -18.94 -0.90
C VAL A 153 1.38 -19.63 -2.09
N SER A 154 1.06 -20.91 -2.31
CA SER A 154 1.60 -21.66 -3.45
C SER A 154 1.04 -21.17 -4.78
N ALA A 155 1.77 -21.38 -5.87
CA ALA A 155 1.29 -21.06 -7.21
C ALA A 155 -0.02 -21.81 -7.56
N THR A 156 -0.24 -22.99 -6.98
CA THR A 156 -1.47 -23.78 -7.15
C THR A 156 -2.66 -23.14 -6.44
N ASP A 157 -2.42 -22.49 -5.30
CA ASP A 157 -3.49 -21.92 -4.47
C ASP A 157 -3.82 -20.47 -4.84
N LEU A 158 -2.90 -19.77 -5.54
CA LEU A 158 -3.11 -18.39 -5.96
C LEU A 158 -4.44 -18.14 -6.69
N PRO A 159 -4.89 -19.01 -7.65
CA PRO A 159 -6.18 -18.81 -8.31
C PRO A 159 -7.39 -18.93 -7.37
N THR A 160 -7.25 -19.66 -6.27
CA THR A 160 -8.30 -19.76 -5.25
C THR A 160 -8.38 -18.47 -4.41
N VAL A 161 -7.22 -17.92 -4.07
CA VAL A 161 -7.12 -16.68 -3.27
C VAL A 161 -7.46 -15.44 -4.12
N LEU A 162 -7.03 -15.44 -5.38
CA LEU A 162 -7.16 -14.34 -6.33
C LEU A 162 -7.80 -14.84 -7.63
N PRO A 163 -9.12 -15.05 -7.68
CA PRO A 163 -9.78 -15.74 -8.80
C PRO A 163 -9.72 -14.98 -10.13
N ASN A 164 -9.44 -13.67 -10.11
CA ASN A 164 -9.28 -12.87 -11.32
C ASN A 164 -7.85 -12.85 -11.86
N LEU A 165 -6.88 -13.41 -11.14
CA LEU A 165 -5.46 -13.32 -11.49
C LEU A 165 -5.15 -13.82 -12.90
N GLY A 166 -5.85 -14.85 -13.37
CA GLY A 166 -5.70 -15.40 -14.71
C GLY A 166 -6.07 -14.45 -15.87
N ARG A 167 -6.63 -13.28 -15.58
CA ARG A 167 -6.92 -12.23 -16.57
C ARG A 167 -5.73 -11.31 -16.84
N PHE A 168 -4.67 -11.42 -16.04
CA PHE A 168 -3.50 -10.55 -16.09
C PHE A 168 -2.25 -11.31 -16.51
N ALA A 169 -1.38 -10.65 -17.26
CA ALA A 169 -0.20 -11.29 -17.84
C ALA A 169 0.95 -11.50 -16.84
N LYS A 170 1.00 -10.73 -15.77
CA LYS A 170 2.10 -10.78 -14.80
C LYS A 170 1.56 -11.01 -13.38
N PRO A 171 1.48 -12.25 -12.93
CA PRO A 171 1.05 -12.57 -11.57
C PRO A 171 2.08 -12.16 -10.49
N ASP A 172 3.29 -11.80 -10.89
CA ASP A 172 4.36 -11.34 -10.00
C ASP A 172 4.99 -10.06 -10.56
N LEU A 173 4.92 -8.99 -9.78
CA LEU A 173 5.49 -7.69 -10.13
C LEU A 173 7.00 -7.61 -9.80
N GLY A 174 7.54 -8.57 -9.05
CA GLY A 174 8.96 -8.72 -8.78
C GLY A 174 9.53 -7.80 -7.70
N PHE A 175 8.71 -7.12 -6.93
CA PHE A 175 9.18 -6.20 -5.87
C PHE A 175 9.59 -6.90 -4.57
N MET A 176 9.34 -8.19 -4.43
CA MET A 176 9.84 -8.97 -3.29
C MET A 176 11.16 -9.68 -3.65
N GLY A 177 12.08 -9.75 -2.69
CA GLY A 177 13.37 -10.40 -2.79
C GLY A 177 13.47 -11.68 -1.98
#